data_1926606f47430ec8b9abb1674e632cd4
#
_entry.id   1926606f47430ec8b9abb1674e632cd4
#
_cell.length_a   1.000
_cell.length_b   1.000
_cell.length_c   1.000
_cell.angle_alpha   90.00
_cell.angle_beta   90.00
_cell.angle_gamma   90.00
#
_symmetry.space_group_name_H-M   'P 1'
#
loop_
_entity.id
_entity.type
_entity.pdbx_description
1 polymer ?
#
loop_
_entity_poly.entity_id
_entity_poly.type
_entity_poly.pdbx_seq_one_letter_code
_entity_poly.pdbx_strand_id
1 'polypeptide(L)'
;AAMGIPPRFLPQVMGDLDACVAWAAANGGDTGRLAVTGFCWGGRVTWLYAAHSPRVKAAVAWYGQLLGAPTPLKPTNPIDVVGTLKAPVLGLYGGQDTGIPPSAVETMKAALSASTNPAARRSSFVVYPSAGHAFHADYRPSYQQHAAEDGWQRTLAWFRANGA
;
A
#
# COMPACT_ATOMS: atom_id res chain seq x y z
N ALA A 1 20.45 -17.90 -6.78
CA ALA A 1 19.08 -18.44 -6.76
C ALA A 1 18.27 -17.58 -5.80
N ALA A 2 17.33 -16.78 -6.32
CA ALA A 2 16.36 -16.10 -5.49
C ALA A 2 15.56 -17.19 -4.77
N MET A 3 15.64 -17.25 -3.45
CA MET A 3 14.72 -18.08 -2.67
C MET A 3 13.31 -17.52 -2.92
N GLY A 4 12.58 -18.17 -3.81
CA GLY A 4 11.20 -17.82 -4.09
C GLY A 4 10.39 -18.04 -2.81
N ILE A 5 9.90 -16.95 -2.23
CA ILE A 5 8.86 -17.04 -1.21
C ILE A 5 7.68 -17.76 -1.89
N PRO A 6 7.23 -18.89 -1.37
CA PRO A 6 6.10 -19.60 -1.98
C PRO A 6 4.91 -18.65 -2.08
N PRO A 7 4.15 -18.67 -3.18
CA PRO A 7 3.01 -17.81 -3.35
C PRO A 7 1.99 -18.09 -2.23
N ARG A 8 1.81 -17.11 -1.36
CA ARG A 8 0.82 -17.20 -0.28
C ARG A 8 -0.53 -16.74 -0.78
N PHE A 9 -1.58 -17.46 -0.41
CA PHE A 9 -2.94 -17.03 -0.69
C PHE A 9 -3.25 -15.74 0.08
N LEU A 10 -3.96 -14.81 -0.55
CA LEU A 10 -4.33 -13.54 0.07
C LEU A 10 -5.01 -13.70 1.45
N PRO A 11 -5.95 -14.64 1.68
CA PRO A 11 -6.53 -14.87 3.00
C PRO A 11 -5.50 -15.22 4.07
N GLN A 12 -4.47 -15.99 3.73
CA GLN A 12 -3.38 -16.31 4.66
C GLN A 12 -2.57 -15.06 5.02
N VAL A 13 -2.26 -14.21 4.05
CA VAL A 13 -1.51 -12.96 4.31
C VAL A 13 -2.29 -12.04 5.22
N MET A 14 -3.61 -11.90 5.02
CA MET A 14 -4.46 -11.10 5.89
C MET A 14 -4.47 -11.68 7.33
N GLY A 15 -4.59 -12.98 7.48
CA GLY A 15 -4.53 -13.67 8.76
C GLY A 15 -3.17 -13.54 9.45
N ASP A 16 -2.06 -13.63 8.73
CA ASP A 16 -0.72 -13.41 9.25
C ASP A 16 -0.56 -11.98 9.81
N LEU A 17 -1.07 -10.97 9.08
CA LEU A 17 -1.05 -9.59 9.54
C LEU A 17 -1.96 -9.37 10.76
N ASP A 18 -3.14 -9.97 10.81
CA ASP A 18 -4.02 -9.93 11.98
C ASP A 18 -3.34 -10.57 13.21
N ALA A 19 -2.61 -11.67 13.02
CA ALA A 19 -1.82 -12.30 14.07
C ALA A 19 -0.67 -11.40 14.57
N CYS A 20 0.01 -10.68 13.66
CA CYS A 20 1.01 -9.68 14.04
C CYS A 20 0.41 -8.56 14.90
N VAL A 21 -0.78 -8.06 14.53
CA VAL A 21 -1.49 -7.03 15.32
C VAL A 21 -1.89 -7.57 16.70
N ALA A 22 -2.39 -8.81 16.78
CA ALA A 22 -2.73 -9.44 18.05
C ALA A 22 -1.49 -9.63 18.93
N TRP A 23 -0.37 -10.06 18.33
CA TRP A 23 0.90 -10.19 19.05
C TRP A 23 1.38 -8.82 19.57
N ALA A 24 1.33 -7.77 18.76
CA ALA A 24 1.72 -6.43 19.17
C ALA A 24 0.88 -5.95 20.35
N ALA A 25 -0.45 -6.14 20.32
CA ALA A 25 -1.33 -5.81 21.45
C ALA A 25 -0.94 -6.54 22.74
N ALA A 26 -0.60 -7.82 22.64
CA ALA A 26 -0.18 -8.63 23.79
C ALA A 26 1.22 -8.25 24.31
N ASN A 27 2.04 -7.56 23.51
CA ASN A 27 3.42 -7.18 23.84
C ASN A 27 3.61 -5.67 23.99
N GLY A 28 2.58 -4.92 24.36
CA GLY A 28 2.66 -3.50 24.70
C GLY A 28 2.55 -2.54 23.51
N GLY A 29 2.20 -3.03 22.33
CA GLY A 29 1.91 -2.20 21.16
C GLY A 29 0.57 -1.47 21.30
N ASP A 30 0.55 -0.19 20.94
CA ASP A 30 -0.69 0.58 20.87
C ASP A 30 -1.42 0.32 19.56
N THR A 31 -2.28 -0.69 19.54
CA THR A 31 -3.10 -1.03 18.37
C THR A 31 -4.25 -0.06 18.11
N GLY A 32 -4.46 0.94 18.97
CA GLY A 32 -5.36 2.07 18.74
C GLY A 32 -4.78 3.07 17.74
N ARG A 33 -3.47 3.04 17.52
CA ARG A 33 -2.72 3.90 16.58
C ARG A 33 -2.01 3.08 15.50
N LEU A 34 -2.69 2.10 14.95
CA LEU A 34 -2.14 1.18 13.98
C LEU A 34 -2.05 1.81 12.59
N ALA A 35 -0.84 1.85 12.04
CA ALA A 35 -0.58 2.13 10.63
C ALA A 35 0.00 0.92 9.91
N VAL A 36 -0.12 0.91 8.58
CA VAL A 36 0.48 -0.11 7.73
C VAL A 36 1.21 0.53 6.55
N THR A 37 2.38 0.02 6.24
CA THR A 37 3.12 0.39 5.03
C THR A 37 3.78 -0.83 4.41
N GLY A 38 4.04 -0.78 3.12
CA GLY A 38 4.70 -1.85 2.40
C GLY A 38 5.16 -1.43 1.02
N PHE A 39 6.13 -2.17 0.49
CA PHE A 39 6.85 -1.88 -0.73
C PHE A 39 6.60 -2.97 -1.78
N CYS A 40 6.46 -2.61 -3.05
CA CYS A 40 6.26 -3.55 -4.15
C CYS A 40 5.03 -4.46 -3.89
N TRP A 41 5.22 -5.78 -3.76
CA TRP A 41 4.15 -6.68 -3.37
C TRP A 41 3.54 -6.29 -2.01
N GLY A 42 4.36 -5.85 -1.05
CA GLY A 42 3.89 -5.31 0.23
C GLY A 42 3.04 -4.04 0.07
N GLY A 43 3.34 -3.20 -0.92
CA GLY A 43 2.50 -2.04 -1.26
C GLY A 43 1.11 -2.45 -1.76
N ARG A 44 1.03 -3.51 -2.57
CA ARG A 44 -0.24 -4.11 -2.96
C ARG A 44 -1.01 -4.66 -1.74
N VAL A 45 -0.33 -5.39 -0.86
CA VAL A 45 -0.90 -5.91 0.38
C VAL A 45 -1.40 -4.79 1.29
N THR A 46 -0.71 -3.67 1.35
CA THR A 46 -1.11 -2.49 2.13
C THR A 46 -2.50 -1.99 1.74
N TRP A 47 -2.80 -1.85 0.45
CA TRP A 47 -4.13 -1.50 -0.04
C TRP A 47 -5.20 -2.49 0.42
N LEU A 48 -4.91 -3.79 0.28
CA LEU A 48 -5.84 -4.86 0.62
C LEU A 48 -6.06 -4.95 2.14
N TYR A 49 -5.01 -4.76 2.93
CA TYR A 49 -5.12 -4.78 4.39
C TYR A 49 -5.85 -3.54 4.93
N ALA A 50 -5.72 -2.38 4.29
CA ALA A 50 -6.50 -1.18 4.61
C ALA A 50 -8.01 -1.37 4.37
N ALA A 51 -8.39 -2.27 3.46
CA ALA A 51 -9.79 -2.67 3.25
C ALA A 51 -10.22 -3.79 4.20
N HIS A 52 -9.30 -4.64 4.64
CA HIS A 52 -9.56 -5.78 5.52
C HIS A 52 -9.72 -5.36 6.98
N SER A 53 -8.74 -4.67 7.54
CA SER A 53 -8.66 -4.42 8.98
C SER A 53 -9.34 -3.11 9.40
N PRO A 54 -10.36 -3.15 10.31
CA PRO A 54 -10.97 -1.95 10.85
C PRO A 54 -10.08 -1.21 11.87
N ARG A 55 -8.97 -1.80 12.28
CA ARG A 55 -8.04 -1.21 13.24
C ARG A 55 -7.03 -0.26 12.59
N VAL A 56 -6.75 -0.40 11.30
CA VAL A 56 -5.84 0.47 10.57
C VAL A 56 -6.39 1.89 10.54
N LYS A 57 -5.58 2.87 10.96
CA LYS A 57 -5.89 4.30 10.92
C LYS A 57 -5.39 4.97 9.66
N ALA A 58 -4.23 4.54 9.18
CA ALA A 58 -3.57 5.07 8.00
C ALA A 58 -2.75 3.97 7.28
N ALA A 59 -2.68 4.08 5.97
CA ALA A 59 -1.87 3.17 5.16
C ALA A 59 -1.03 3.95 4.15
N VAL A 60 0.20 3.46 3.86
CA VAL A 60 1.06 4.01 2.80
C VAL A 60 1.59 2.88 1.92
N ALA A 61 1.21 2.91 0.66
CA ALA A 61 1.55 1.89 -0.32
C ALA A 61 2.61 2.40 -1.31
N TRP A 62 3.79 1.78 -1.29
CA TRP A 62 4.89 2.14 -2.17
C TRP A 62 4.91 1.21 -3.39
N TYR A 63 4.77 1.80 -4.57
CA TYR A 63 4.86 1.11 -5.88
C TYR A 63 4.28 -0.31 -5.88
N GLY A 64 3.11 -0.50 -5.29
CA GLY A 64 2.36 -1.74 -5.30
C GLY A 64 1.43 -1.85 -6.50
N GLN A 65 1.34 -3.05 -7.10
CA GLN A 65 0.45 -3.30 -8.23
C GLN A 65 -1.01 -2.97 -7.86
N LEU A 66 -1.69 -2.17 -8.68
CA LEU A 66 -3.04 -1.66 -8.45
C LEU A 66 -4.11 -2.46 -9.19
N LEU A 67 -3.79 -2.88 -10.40
CA LEU A 67 -4.68 -3.54 -11.35
C LEU A 67 -4.10 -4.88 -11.77
N GLY A 68 -4.92 -5.74 -12.34
CA GLY A 68 -4.48 -7.00 -12.92
C GLY A 68 -5.64 -7.97 -13.14
N ALA A 69 -5.42 -8.98 -13.96
CA ALA A 69 -6.37 -10.08 -14.08
C ALA A 69 -6.40 -10.89 -12.77
N PRO A 70 -7.59 -11.30 -12.29
CA PRO A 70 -7.69 -12.17 -11.14
C PRO A 70 -7.02 -13.51 -11.41
N THR A 71 -6.32 -14.03 -10.42
CA THR A 71 -5.75 -15.39 -10.44
C THR A 71 -6.09 -16.11 -9.14
N PRO A 72 -5.99 -17.45 -9.08
CA PRO A 72 -6.22 -18.18 -7.83
C PRO A 72 -5.38 -17.68 -6.64
N LEU A 73 -4.16 -17.17 -6.91
CA LEU A 73 -3.26 -16.63 -5.89
C LEU A 73 -3.45 -15.13 -5.62
N LYS A 74 -4.09 -14.43 -6.57
CA LYS A 74 -4.39 -12.99 -6.50
C LYS A 74 -5.83 -12.76 -6.94
N PRO A 75 -6.83 -13.23 -6.18
CA PRO A 75 -8.23 -13.17 -6.61
C PRO A 75 -8.79 -11.75 -6.62
N THR A 76 -8.17 -10.84 -5.87
CA THR A 76 -8.63 -9.46 -5.67
C THR A 76 -7.46 -8.49 -5.84
N ASN A 77 -7.66 -7.42 -6.56
CA ASN A 77 -6.69 -6.33 -6.73
C ASN A 77 -7.07 -5.10 -5.88
N PRO A 78 -6.14 -4.16 -5.63
CA PRO A 78 -6.46 -2.91 -4.91
C PRO A 78 -7.64 -2.15 -5.49
N ILE A 79 -7.79 -2.10 -6.80
CA ILE A 79 -8.93 -1.42 -7.48
C ILE A 79 -10.29 -2.00 -7.06
N ASP A 80 -10.35 -3.30 -6.80
CA ASP A 80 -11.60 -4.00 -6.47
C ASP A 80 -12.08 -3.69 -5.05
N VAL A 81 -11.21 -3.19 -4.18
CA VAL A 81 -11.52 -2.92 -2.77
C VAL A 81 -11.71 -1.44 -2.43
N VAL A 82 -11.70 -0.57 -3.44
CA VAL A 82 -11.88 0.88 -3.25
C VAL A 82 -13.15 1.21 -2.45
N GLY A 83 -14.26 0.54 -2.77
CA GLY A 83 -15.54 0.75 -2.09
C GLY A 83 -15.59 0.24 -0.64
N THR A 84 -14.63 -0.55 -0.21
CA THR A 84 -14.59 -1.20 1.12
C THR A 84 -13.41 -0.76 1.99
N LEU A 85 -12.61 0.22 1.56
CA LEU A 85 -11.52 0.77 2.35
C LEU A 85 -12.01 1.25 3.71
N LYS A 86 -11.31 0.86 4.77
CA LYS A 86 -11.59 1.24 6.16
C LYS A 86 -10.66 2.34 6.66
N ALA A 87 -9.52 2.51 5.99
CA ALA A 87 -8.56 3.57 6.27
C ALA A 87 -8.13 4.27 4.98
N PRO A 88 -7.76 5.57 5.04
CA PRO A 88 -7.20 6.26 3.89
C PRO A 88 -5.81 5.75 3.55
N VAL A 89 -5.51 5.67 2.26
CA VAL A 89 -4.23 5.19 1.75
C VAL A 89 -3.53 6.29 0.97
N LEU A 90 -2.26 6.51 1.29
CA LEU A 90 -1.34 7.30 0.45
C LEU A 90 -0.57 6.34 -0.46
N GLY A 91 -0.70 6.51 -1.76
CA GLY A 91 0.08 5.81 -2.77
C GLY A 91 1.31 6.60 -3.19
N LEU A 92 2.49 6.00 -3.13
CA LEU A 92 3.77 6.57 -3.56
C LEU A 92 4.30 5.79 -4.76
N TYR A 93 4.29 6.40 -5.95
CA TYR A 93 4.52 5.71 -7.21
C TYR A 93 5.55 6.42 -8.09
N GLY A 94 6.24 5.64 -8.92
CA GLY A 94 7.20 6.17 -9.90
C GLY A 94 6.56 6.40 -11.26
N GLY A 95 6.84 7.56 -11.87
CA GLY A 95 6.35 7.91 -13.21
C GLY A 95 7.01 7.11 -14.34
N GLN A 96 8.17 6.48 -14.07
CA GLN A 96 8.90 5.62 -15.00
C GLN A 96 8.77 4.12 -14.66
N ASP A 97 7.83 3.75 -13.81
CA ASP A 97 7.58 2.35 -13.47
C ASP A 97 6.88 1.64 -14.63
N THR A 98 7.59 0.76 -15.32
CA THR A 98 7.06 0.01 -16.46
C THR A 98 6.12 -1.12 -16.04
N GLY A 99 6.23 -1.59 -14.80
CA GLY A 99 5.35 -2.62 -14.23
C GLY A 99 4.03 -2.07 -13.68
N ILE A 100 4.02 -0.77 -13.33
CA ILE A 100 2.84 -0.05 -12.85
C ILE A 100 2.77 1.28 -13.60
N PRO A 101 2.27 1.25 -14.85
CA PRO A 101 2.28 2.42 -15.71
C PRO A 101 1.42 3.56 -15.13
N PRO A 102 1.70 4.82 -15.48
CA PRO A 102 0.92 5.97 -15.03
C PRO A 102 -0.59 5.83 -15.26
N SER A 103 -1.00 5.14 -16.32
CA SER A 103 -2.41 4.84 -16.61
C SER A 103 -3.09 4.01 -15.50
N ALA A 104 -2.36 3.08 -14.87
CA ALA A 104 -2.88 2.30 -13.75
C ALA A 104 -3.13 3.19 -12.51
N VAL A 105 -2.22 4.14 -12.26
CA VAL A 105 -2.37 5.12 -11.19
C VAL A 105 -3.57 6.03 -11.46
N GLU A 106 -3.73 6.54 -12.67
CA GLU A 106 -4.87 7.40 -13.03
C GLU A 106 -6.20 6.65 -12.95
N THR A 107 -6.25 5.37 -13.36
CA THR A 107 -7.44 4.53 -13.19
C THR A 107 -7.82 4.40 -11.71
N MET A 108 -6.83 4.15 -10.85
CA MET A 108 -7.07 4.04 -9.40
C MET A 108 -7.52 5.37 -8.79
N LYS A 109 -6.91 6.51 -9.16
CA LYS A 109 -7.34 7.85 -8.74
C LYS A 109 -8.79 8.13 -9.12
N ALA A 110 -9.17 7.79 -10.35
CA ALA A 110 -10.55 7.96 -10.82
C ALA A 110 -11.54 7.12 -10.00
N ALA A 111 -11.21 5.87 -9.70
CA ALA A 111 -12.04 5.00 -8.88
C ALA A 111 -12.19 5.53 -7.44
N LEU A 112 -11.10 6.01 -6.82
CA LEU A 112 -11.13 6.63 -5.49
C LEU A 112 -12.04 7.87 -5.46
N SER A 113 -11.92 8.74 -6.46
CA SER A 113 -12.70 9.98 -6.58
C SER A 113 -14.19 9.71 -6.80
N ALA A 114 -14.53 8.69 -7.59
CA ALA A 114 -15.91 8.28 -7.87
C ALA A 114 -16.58 7.53 -6.72
N SER A 115 -15.80 7.05 -5.75
CA SER A 115 -16.31 6.27 -4.64
C SER A 115 -17.12 7.12 -3.67
N THR A 116 -18.17 6.55 -3.10
CA THR A 116 -18.92 7.14 -1.97
C THR A 116 -18.28 6.83 -0.62
N ASN A 117 -17.29 5.94 -0.59
CA ASN A 117 -16.58 5.56 0.63
C ASN A 117 -15.69 6.71 1.14
N PRO A 118 -15.87 7.18 2.40
CA PRO A 118 -15.10 8.29 2.95
C PRO A 118 -13.58 8.01 3.01
N ALA A 119 -13.16 6.78 3.28
CA ALA A 119 -11.74 6.43 3.32
C ALA A 119 -11.12 6.47 1.92
N ALA A 120 -11.83 5.99 0.90
CA ALA A 120 -11.42 6.08 -0.49
C ALA A 120 -11.24 7.56 -0.91
N ARG A 121 -12.21 8.41 -0.62
CA ARG A 121 -12.17 9.85 -0.99
C ARG A 121 -11.06 10.62 -0.29
N ARG A 122 -10.58 10.17 0.86
CA ARG A 122 -9.43 10.74 1.58
C ARG A 122 -8.10 10.17 1.13
N SER A 123 -8.11 9.09 0.35
CA SER A 123 -6.90 8.49 -0.19
C SER A 123 -6.27 9.37 -1.27
N SER A 124 -4.96 9.33 -1.41
CA SER A 124 -4.20 10.23 -2.28
C SER A 124 -3.02 9.52 -2.93
N PHE A 125 -2.46 10.15 -3.97
CA PHE A 125 -1.26 9.68 -4.65
C PHE A 125 -0.21 10.79 -4.76
N VAL A 126 1.05 10.39 -4.63
CA VAL A 126 2.21 11.16 -5.08
C VAL A 126 2.93 10.35 -6.14
N VAL A 127 3.17 10.95 -7.30
CA VAL A 127 3.93 10.35 -8.39
C VAL A 127 5.23 11.12 -8.54
N TYR A 128 6.34 10.39 -8.50
CA TYR A 128 7.69 10.91 -8.73
C TYR A 128 8.04 10.73 -10.20
N PRO A 129 8.05 11.79 -11.03
CA PRO A 129 8.05 11.67 -12.49
C PRO A 129 9.25 10.93 -13.07
N SER A 130 10.42 11.04 -12.42
CA SER A 130 11.67 10.41 -12.86
C SER A 130 11.96 9.07 -12.19
N ALA A 131 11.16 8.67 -11.19
CA ALA A 131 11.40 7.44 -10.44
C ALA A 131 10.83 6.21 -11.16
N GLY A 132 11.58 5.13 -11.14
CA GLY A 132 11.15 3.80 -11.59
C GLY A 132 10.60 2.95 -10.45
N HIS A 133 10.44 1.65 -10.70
CA HIS A 133 10.07 0.70 -9.66
C HIS A 133 11.15 0.60 -8.58
N ALA A 134 10.74 0.40 -7.32
CA ALA A 134 11.62 0.22 -6.17
C ALA A 134 12.58 1.41 -5.89
N PHE A 135 12.15 2.64 -6.17
CA PHE A 135 12.96 3.85 -5.98
C PHE A 135 13.37 4.13 -4.52
N HIS A 136 12.76 3.48 -3.54
CA HIS A 136 13.13 3.59 -2.12
C HIS A 136 14.21 2.58 -1.70
N ALA A 137 14.49 1.56 -2.51
CA ALA A 137 15.42 0.48 -2.15
C ALA A 137 16.87 0.91 -2.38
N ASP A 138 17.56 1.38 -1.35
CA ASP A 138 18.92 1.95 -1.40
C ASP A 138 20.02 0.98 -1.86
N TYR A 139 19.75 -0.32 -1.83
CA TYR A 139 20.63 -1.37 -2.33
C TYR A 139 20.42 -1.70 -3.82
N ARG A 140 19.51 -0.98 -4.52
CA ARG A 140 19.19 -1.22 -5.94
C ARG A 140 19.65 -0.07 -6.83
N PRO A 141 20.01 -0.33 -8.09
CA PRO A 141 20.33 0.73 -9.07
C PRO A 141 19.15 1.70 -9.33
N SER A 142 17.91 1.26 -9.06
CA SER A 142 16.72 2.10 -9.21
C SER A 142 16.49 3.08 -8.05
N TYR A 143 17.34 3.07 -7.02
CA TYR A 143 17.23 3.99 -5.90
C TYR A 143 17.32 5.45 -6.34
N GLN A 144 16.39 6.25 -5.84
CA GLN A 144 16.39 7.70 -6.04
C GLN A 144 16.23 8.40 -4.70
N GLN A 145 17.34 8.92 -4.19
CA GLN A 145 17.43 9.47 -2.84
C GLN A 145 16.35 10.51 -2.57
N HIS A 146 16.21 11.51 -3.43
CA HIS A 146 15.21 12.57 -3.24
C HIS A 146 13.77 12.02 -3.14
N ALA A 147 13.38 11.11 -4.04
CA ALA A 147 12.06 10.52 -4.03
C ALA A 147 11.83 9.62 -2.80
N ALA A 148 12.87 8.90 -2.37
CA ALA A 148 12.83 8.04 -1.20
C ALA A 148 12.68 8.85 0.10
N GLU A 149 13.47 9.90 0.26
CA GLU A 149 13.45 10.77 1.44
C GLU A 149 12.14 11.56 1.54
N ASP A 150 11.70 12.21 0.44
CA ASP A 150 10.41 12.91 0.40
C ASP A 150 9.24 11.97 0.69
N GLY A 151 9.23 10.79 0.06
CA GLY A 151 8.20 9.80 0.30
C GLY A 151 8.16 9.32 1.75
N TRP A 152 9.32 9.16 2.39
CA TRP A 152 9.38 8.79 3.80
C TRP A 152 8.84 9.90 4.72
N GLN A 153 9.18 11.16 4.47
CA GLN A 153 8.62 12.28 5.21
C GLN A 153 7.10 12.38 5.05
N ARG A 154 6.59 12.15 3.83
CA ARG A 154 5.14 12.08 3.58
C ARG A 154 4.48 10.92 4.31
N THR A 155 5.14 9.76 4.39
CA THR A 155 4.66 8.60 5.15
C THR A 155 4.44 8.95 6.61
N LEU A 156 5.44 9.55 7.25
CA LEU A 156 5.34 9.95 8.66
C LEU A 156 4.28 11.04 8.89
N ALA A 157 4.20 12.01 7.99
CA ALA A 157 3.17 13.04 8.04
C ALA A 157 1.76 12.46 7.87
N TRP A 158 1.59 11.51 6.93
CA TRP A 158 0.32 10.83 6.68
C TRP A 158 -0.16 10.05 7.90
N PHE A 159 0.73 9.31 8.54
CA PHE A 159 0.41 8.56 9.75
C PHE A 159 -0.06 9.48 10.87
N ARG A 160 0.69 10.53 11.18
CA ARG A 160 0.31 11.51 12.21
C ARG A 160 -1.03 12.19 11.92
N ALA A 161 -1.25 12.60 10.67
CA ALA A 161 -2.48 13.28 10.27
C ALA A 161 -3.75 12.40 10.38
N ASN A 162 -3.59 11.08 10.37
CA ASN A 162 -4.69 10.11 10.45
C ASN A 162 -4.74 9.37 11.80
N GLY A 163 -3.99 9.78 12.80
CA GLY A 163 -4.07 9.28 14.16
C GLY A 163 -3.34 7.95 14.40
N ALA A 164 -2.26 7.71 13.66
CA ALA A 164 -1.37 6.57 13.85
C ALA A 164 0.00 7.00 14.36
#